data_24846ebbc94a53adbbc5e6b9b46c831e
#
_entry.id   24846ebbc94a53adbbc5e6b9b46c831e
#
_cell.length_a   1.000
_cell.length_b   1.000
_cell.length_c   1.000
_cell.angle_alpha   90.00
_cell.angle_beta   90.00
_cell.angle_gamma   90.00
#
_symmetry.space_group_name_H-M   'P 1'
#
loop_
_entity.id
_entity.type
_entity.pdbx_description
1 polymer ?
#
loop_
_entity_poly.entity_id
_entity_poly.type
_entity_poly.pdbx_seq_one_letter_code
_entity_poly.pdbx_strand_id
1 'polypeptide(L)'
;MLSEGKVSLVRTALASLFLGIAVLCRPTLAVYAVVAVLYFLYAIPKSGNVLVQAEDGTSSLAVRKPRRIAYVLCAALPLLALGITQMVYNYARFGSPLDFGIQYSLTINDFTHSQYHTSFVLIGLWNYLFAPPQFLPEYPYISTPFSKLDTNGFYFNDDGNTSGILFLAIPVAAYLLARAALRRLPDTKTRWKYGVMVGLPCVVMPLVIICSIWESGYAVRYTADFSWEILLGALTILFFLYQKSRNETKKDLTRKFMAAAMLCAVVVNGVQIFKFAFPQDQYPAICDHLTQLIAFWK
;
A
#
# COMPACT_ATOMS: atom_id res chain seq x y z
N MET A 1 -11.95 3.31 -13.72
CA MET A 1 -11.65 4.74 -13.83
C MET A 1 -10.70 5.07 -14.99
N LEU A 2 -9.78 4.21 -15.35
CA LEU A 2 -8.83 4.42 -16.43
C LEU A 2 -9.38 4.08 -17.82
N SER A 3 -10.52 3.35 -17.88
CA SER A 3 -11.23 3.08 -19.11
C SER A 3 -11.98 4.35 -19.53
N GLU A 4 -11.67 4.82 -20.66
CA GLU A 4 -12.35 5.82 -21.48
C GLU A 4 -13.68 6.38 -20.93
N GLY A 5 -13.58 7.43 -20.12
CA GLY A 5 -14.50 8.55 -20.29
C GLY A 5 -15.76 8.64 -19.44
N LYS A 6 -16.20 7.67 -18.64
CA LYS A 6 -17.43 7.87 -17.85
C LYS A 6 -17.22 7.59 -16.36
N VAL A 7 -16.86 8.61 -15.61
CA VAL A 7 -16.90 8.54 -14.13
C VAL A 7 -18.37 8.74 -13.71
N SER A 8 -18.94 7.73 -13.05
CA SER A 8 -20.31 7.81 -12.49
C SER A 8 -20.29 8.58 -11.18
N LEU A 9 -21.28 9.43 -10.92
CA LEU A 9 -21.46 10.14 -9.65
C LEU A 9 -21.51 9.18 -8.46
N VAL A 10 -22.25 8.08 -8.61
CA VAL A 10 -22.36 7.04 -7.57
C VAL A 10 -21.00 6.40 -7.26
N ARG A 11 -20.23 6.03 -8.29
CA ARG A 11 -18.88 5.49 -8.11
C ARG A 11 -17.93 6.46 -7.44
N THR A 12 -18.08 7.76 -7.75
CA THR A 12 -17.29 8.82 -7.10
C THR A 12 -17.64 8.93 -5.62
N ALA A 13 -18.92 8.95 -5.27
CA ALA A 13 -19.37 9.00 -3.88
C ALA A 13 -18.95 7.76 -3.09
N LEU A 14 -19.09 6.56 -3.67
CA LEU A 14 -18.65 5.31 -3.02
C LEU A 14 -17.13 5.28 -2.83
N ALA A 15 -16.36 5.70 -3.82
CA ALA A 15 -14.90 5.77 -3.69
C ALA A 15 -14.48 6.73 -2.58
N SER A 16 -15.13 7.88 -2.48
CA SER A 16 -14.91 8.86 -1.41
C SER A 16 -15.30 8.32 -0.04
N LEU A 17 -16.44 7.64 0.06
CA LEU A 17 -16.90 7.02 1.30
C LEU A 17 -15.90 5.96 1.81
N PHE A 18 -15.50 5.02 0.94
CA PHE A 18 -14.55 3.98 1.31
C PHE A 18 -13.17 4.54 1.67
N LEU A 19 -12.72 5.58 0.96
CA LEU A 19 -11.47 6.26 1.30
C LEU A 19 -11.57 6.92 2.68
N GLY A 20 -12.68 7.59 2.98
CA GLY A 20 -12.92 8.18 4.29
C GLY A 20 -12.94 7.15 5.41
N ILE A 21 -13.61 6.02 5.22
CA ILE A 21 -13.60 4.90 6.18
C ILE A 21 -12.17 4.38 6.37
N ALA A 22 -11.41 4.20 5.29
CA ALA A 22 -10.02 3.76 5.38
C ALA A 22 -9.15 4.73 6.20
N VAL A 23 -9.32 6.04 6.00
CA VAL A 23 -8.61 7.08 6.77
C VAL A 23 -9.01 7.05 8.25
N LEU A 24 -10.28 6.82 8.56
CA LEU A 24 -10.73 6.68 9.95
C LEU A 24 -10.14 5.44 10.63
N CYS A 25 -9.97 4.35 9.88
CA CYS A 25 -9.32 3.15 10.40
C CYS A 25 -7.81 3.36 10.61
N ARG A 26 -7.16 4.05 9.68
CA ARG A 26 -5.71 4.29 9.69
C ARG A 26 -5.39 5.67 9.12
N PRO A 27 -5.09 6.65 9.98
CA PRO A 27 -4.85 8.05 9.56
C PRO A 27 -3.72 8.21 8.52
N THR A 28 -2.74 7.31 8.50
CA THR A 28 -1.66 7.28 7.49
C THR A 28 -2.20 7.18 6.06
N LEU A 29 -3.37 6.56 5.86
CA LEU A 29 -4.02 6.46 4.55
C LEU A 29 -4.58 7.79 4.02
N ALA A 30 -4.59 8.86 4.84
CA ALA A 30 -4.94 10.21 4.37
C ALA A 30 -4.06 10.68 3.21
N VAL A 31 -2.83 10.18 3.12
CA VAL A 31 -1.92 10.41 1.99
C VAL A 31 -2.54 10.01 0.66
N TYR A 32 -3.29 8.89 0.63
CA TYR A 32 -4.01 8.45 -0.57
C TYR A 32 -5.21 9.34 -0.93
N ALA A 33 -5.78 10.06 0.03
CA ALA A 33 -6.83 11.03 -0.24
C ALA A 33 -6.33 12.16 -1.15
N VAL A 34 -5.08 12.59 -0.98
CA VAL A 34 -4.44 13.57 -1.87
C VAL A 34 -4.39 13.06 -3.31
N VAL A 35 -3.99 11.80 -3.50
CA VAL A 35 -3.97 11.16 -4.84
C VAL A 35 -5.35 11.08 -5.45
N ALA A 36 -6.36 10.68 -4.64
CA ALA A 36 -7.74 10.62 -5.10
C ALA A 36 -8.25 12.00 -5.56
N VAL A 37 -7.98 13.06 -4.80
CA VAL A 37 -8.32 14.45 -5.19
C VAL A 37 -7.67 14.82 -6.52
N LEU A 38 -6.38 14.56 -6.69
CA LEU A 38 -5.68 14.83 -7.95
C LEU A 38 -6.31 14.07 -9.13
N TYR A 39 -6.69 12.81 -8.92
CA TYR A 39 -7.39 12.03 -9.95
C TYR A 39 -8.78 12.58 -10.28
N PHE A 40 -9.54 13.03 -9.29
CA PHE A 40 -10.84 13.67 -9.53
C PHE A 40 -10.69 14.97 -10.32
N LEU A 41 -9.75 15.83 -9.93
CA LEU A 41 -9.48 17.08 -10.65
C LEU A 41 -9.06 16.82 -12.11
N TYR A 42 -8.34 15.72 -12.36
CA TYR A 42 -7.96 15.33 -13.72
C TYR A 42 -9.12 14.70 -14.51
N ALA A 43 -9.99 13.91 -13.87
CA ALA A 43 -11.05 13.15 -14.53
C ALA A 43 -12.32 13.98 -14.81
N ILE A 44 -12.67 14.92 -13.92
CA ILE A 44 -13.87 15.76 -14.03
C ILE A 44 -13.97 16.53 -15.36
N PRO A 45 -12.91 17.17 -15.88
CA PRO A 45 -12.99 17.89 -17.14
C PRO A 45 -13.27 17.01 -18.35
N LYS A 46 -12.94 15.71 -18.26
CA LYS A 46 -13.07 14.75 -19.37
C LYS A 46 -14.40 14.02 -19.42
N SER A 47 -15.19 14.07 -18.36
CA SER A 47 -16.48 13.37 -18.26
C SER A 47 -17.62 14.06 -19.06
N GLY A 48 -17.33 15.16 -19.74
CA GLY A 48 -18.30 15.95 -20.47
C GLY A 48 -18.63 15.51 -21.89
N ASN A 49 -17.88 14.57 -22.46
CA ASN A 49 -18.10 14.10 -23.81
C ASN A 49 -19.06 12.89 -23.80
N VAL A 50 -20.33 13.12 -24.02
CA VAL A 50 -21.33 12.06 -24.20
C VAL A 50 -21.72 12.02 -25.68
N LEU A 51 -21.56 10.85 -26.31
CA LEU A 51 -22.18 10.57 -27.59
C LEU A 51 -23.71 10.58 -27.37
N VAL A 52 -24.40 11.59 -27.89
CA VAL A 52 -25.86 11.63 -27.96
C VAL A 52 -26.18 11.18 -29.36
N GLN A 53 -26.90 10.05 -29.50
CA GLN A 53 -27.56 9.71 -30.75
C GLN A 53 -28.69 10.72 -30.96
N ALA A 54 -28.57 11.50 -31.99
CA ALA A 54 -29.70 12.31 -32.47
C ALA A 54 -30.79 11.37 -33.03
N GLU A 55 -32.07 11.75 -32.90
CA GLU A 55 -33.20 10.98 -33.40
C GLU A 55 -33.12 10.69 -34.93
N ASP A 56 -32.26 11.40 -35.64
CA ASP A 56 -32.03 11.25 -37.09
C ASP A 56 -30.95 10.26 -37.46
N GLY A 57 -30.47 9.42 -36.53
CA GLY A 57 -29.46 8.38 -36.80
C GLY A 57 -28.05 8.92 -37.01
N THR A 58 -27.81 10.21 -36.99
CA THR A 58 -26.47 10.83 -37.04
C THR A 58 -25.90 10.97 -35.63
N SER A 59 -24.76 10.33 -35.38
CA SER A 59 -24.02 10.47 -34.11
C SER A 59 -23.33 11.83 -34.07
N SER A 60 -23.95 12.83 -33.46
CA SER A 60 -23.30 14.08 -33.15
C SER A 60 -22.67 14.03 -31.74
N LEU A 61 -21.44 14.49 -31.65
CA LEU A 61 -20.73 14.70 -30.36
C LEU A 61 -21.37 15.92 -29.67
N ALA A 62 -22.44 15.71 -28.93
CA ALA A 62 -22.97 16.77 -28.07
C ALA A 62 -22.07 16.88 -26.84
N VAL A 63 -21.31 17.96 -26.74
CA VAL A 63 -20.55 18.33 -25.57
C VAL A 63 -21.50 18.76 -24.46
N ARG A 64 -21.98 17.82 -23.66
CA ARG A 64 -22.74 18.16 -22.45
C ARG A 64 -21.77 18.73 -21.43
N LYS A 65 -21.98 20.01 -21.03
CA LYS A 65 -21.15 20.61 -19.95
C LYS A 65 -21.12 19.67 -18.76
N PRO A 66 -19.92 19.25 -18.28
CA PRO A 66 -19.83 18.35 -17.14
C PRO A 66 -20.51 19.00 -15.94
N ARG A 67 -21.31 18.23 -15.21
CA ARG A 67 -21.87 18.65 -13.92
C ARG A 67 -20.76 18.68 -12.87
N ARG A 68 -19.77 19.55 -13.05
CA ARG A 68 -18.55 19.62 -12.20
C ARG A 68 -18.90 19.72 -10.74
N ILE A 69 -19.86 20.58 -10.39
CA ILE A 69 -20.32 20.77 -9.02
C ILE A 69 -20.85 19.47 -8.43
N ALA A 70 -21.66 18.71 -9.17
CA ALA A 70 -22.18 17.43 -8.67
C ALA A 70 -21.07 16.42 -8.39
N TYR A 71 -20.03 16.35 -9.23
CA TYR A 71 -18.89 15.47 -8.98
C TYR A 71 -18.06 15.91 -7.77
N VAL A 72 -17.85 17.23 -7.61
CA VAL A 72 -17.16 17.78 -6.45
C VAL A 72 -17.93 17.47 -5.17
N LEU A 73 -19.24 17.65 -5.18
CA LEU A 73 -20.10 17.34 -4.03
C LEU A 73 -20.07 15.83 -3.71
N CYS A 74 -20.20 14.98 -4.73
CA CYS A 74 -20.11 13.51 -4.53
C CYS A 74 -18.75 13.06 -4.00
N ALA A 75 -17.67 13.78 -4.32
CA ALA A 75 -16.34 13.48 -3.79
C ALA A 75 -16.13 14.05 -2.38
N ALA A 76 -16.65 15.24 -2.09
CA ALA A 76 -16.39 15.94 -0.83
C ALA A 76 -17.34 15.55 0.31
N LEU A 77 -18.65 15.41 0.03
CA LEU A 77 -19.64 15.19 1.08
C LEU A 77 -19.42 13.96 1.94
N PRO A 78 -19.09 12.76 1.39
CA PRO A 78 -18.83 11.59 2.22
C PRO A 78 -17.60 11.77 3.12
N LEU A 79 -16.52 12.36 2.61
CA LEU A 79 -15.32 12.64 3.41
C LEU A 79 -15.59 13.66 4.51
N LEU A 80 -16.31 14.74 4.20
CA LEU A 80 -16.68 15.76 5.19
C LEU A 80 -17.59 15.17 6.26
N ALA A 81 -18.60 14.38 5.88
CA ALA A 81 -19.50 13.74 6.84
C ALA A 81 -18.74 12.85 7.82
N LEU A 82 -17.83 12.01 7.33
CA LEU A 82 -17.00 11.14 8.18
C LEU A 82 -16.03 11.96 9.04
N GLY A 83 -15.39 12.98 8.48
CA GLY A 83 -14.52 13.89 9.23
C GLY A 83 -15.25 14.60 10.37
N ILE A 84 -16.42 15.16 10.10
CA ILE A 84 -17.27 15.81 11.12
C ILE A 84 -17.68 14.79 12.20
N THR A 85 -18.09 13.58 11.79
CA THR A 85 -18.44 12.51 12.74
C THR A 85 -17.27 12.19 13.69
N GLN A 86 -16.05 12.10 13.13
CA GLN A 86 -14.86 11.89 13.95
C GLN A 86 -14.59 13.06 14.90
N MET A 87 -14.71 14.28 14.41
CA MET A 87 -14.51 15.48 15.25
C MET A 87 -15.55 15.56 16.40
N VAL A 88 -16.81 15.25 16.12
CA VAL A 88 -17.85 15.17 17.15
C VAL A 88 -17.54 14.09 18.18
N TYR A 89 -17.12 12.91 17.71
CA TYR A 89 -16.71 11.82 18.59
C TYR A 89 -15.53 12.21 19.48
N ASN A 90 -14.50 12.84 18.90
CA ASN A 90 -13.33 13.29 19.64
C ASN A 90 -13.73 14.34 20.70
N TYR A 91 -14.56 15.31 20.32
CA TYR A 91 -15.06 16.34 21.24
C TYR A 91 -15.85 15.74 22.40
N ALA A 92 -16.74 14.80 22.12
CA ALA A 92 -17.52 14.14 23.15
C ALA A 92 -16.68 13.30 24.12
N ARG A 93 -15.54 12.76 23.64
CA ARG A 93 -14.67 11.88 24.42
C ARG A 93 -13.54 12.62 25.15
N PHE A 94 -12.95 13.60 24.51
CA PHE A 94 -11.72 14.25 24.95
C PHE A 94 -11.88 15.76 25.19
N GLY A 95 -13.05 16.35 24.92
CA GLY A 95 -13.29 17.79 25.05
C GLY A 95 -12.69 18.64 23.94
N SER A 96 -12.03 18.02 22.95
CA SER A 96 -11.43 18.71 21.80
C SER A 96 -11.69 17.92 20.51
N PRO A 97 -12.10 18.59 19.40
CA PRO A 97 -12.40 17.91 18.15
C PRO A 97 -11.13 17.35 17.44
N LEU A 98 -9.95 17.88 17.77
CA LEU A 98 -8.68 17.48 17.17
C LEU A 98 -7.82 16.61 18.09
N ASP A 99 -8.31 16.26 19.28
CA ASP A 99 -7.62 15.34 20.17
C ASP A 99 -8.02 13.89 19.81
N PHE A 100 -7.05 13.10 19.43
CA PHE A 100 -7.22 11.68 19.09
C PHE A 100 -6.91 10.74 20.26
N GLY A 101 -6.71 11.30 21.46
CA GLY A 101 -6.56 10.54 22.69
C GLY A 101 -5.20 9.86 22.86
N ILE A 102 -4.20 10.21 22.06
CA ILE A 102 -2.84 9.61 22.13
C ILE A 102 -2.24 9.79 23.52
N GLN A 103 -2.45 10.96 24.13
CA GLN A 103 -1.98 11.29 25.48
C GLN A 103 -2.62 10.44 26.60
N TYR A 104 -3.76 9.80 26.32
CA TYR A 104 -4.44 8.92 27.26
C TYR A 104 -4.15 7.44 26.99
N SER A 105 -3.22 7.16 26.08
CA SER A 105 -2.85 5.79 25.75
C SER A 105 -2.05 5.16 26.90
N LEU A 106 -2.53 4.03 27.40
CA LEU A 106 -1.85 3.23 28.43
C LEU A 106 -0.73 2.38 27.85
N THR A 107 -0.04 2.87 26.82
CA THR A 107 1.11 2.18 26.23
C THR A 107 2.37 2.44 27.05
N ILE A 108 3.30 1.49 27.00
CA ILE A 108 4.63 1.61 27.65
C ILE A 108 5.41 2.80 27.09
N ASN A 109 5.08 3.23 25.88
CA ASN A 109 5.78 4.29 25.15
C ASN A 109 5.11 5.62 25.40
N ASP A 110 5.88 6.60 25.87
CA ASP A 110 5.43 7.99 25.96
C ASP A 110 5.51 8.66 24.60
N PHE A 111 4.38 8.67 23.87
CA PHE A 111 4.27 9.34 22.58
C PHE A 111 4.18 10.87 22.68
N THR A 112 4.08 11.43 23.88
CA THR A 112 4.01 12.88 24.09
C THR A 112 5.38 13.55 24.00
N HIS A 113 6.45 12.76 24.18
CA HIS A 113 7.85 13.22 24.17
C HIS A 113 8.66 12.52 23.08
N SER A 114 8.05 12.11 21.97
CA SER A 114 8.76 11.44 20.88
C SER A 114 9.88 12.35 20.33
N GLN A 115 11.08 11.83 20.33
CA GLN A 115 12.24 12.53 19.77
C GLN A 115 12.41 12.13 18.31
N TYR A 116 12.35 13.12 17.43
CA TYR A 116 12.49 12.95 16.00
C TYR A 116 13.97 12.88 15.60
N HIS A 117 14.39 11.73 15.07
CA HIS A 117 15.70 11.57 14.47
C HIS A 117 15.57 11.27 12.99
N THR A 118 16.05 12.15 12.12
CA THR A 118 16.02 11.97 10.66
C THR A 118 16.71 10.69 10.19
N SER A 119 17.68 10.18 10.95
CA SER A 119 18.32 8.88 10.69
C SER A 119 17.35 7.72 10.74
N PHE A 120 16.26 7.79 11.51
CA PHE A 120 15.26 6.73 11.61
C PHE A 120 14.48 6.55 10.30
N VAL A 121 14.33 7.61 9.50
CA VAL A 121 13.69 7.53 8.17
C VAL A 121 14.46 6.56 7.28
N LEU A 122 15.79 6.66 7.22
CA LEU A 122 16.61 5.76 6.41
C LEU A 122 16.57 4.32 6.93
N ILE A 123 16.59 4.15 8.25
CA ILE A 123 16.44 2.85 8.90
C ILE A 123 15.08 2.24 8.55
N GLY A 124 14.00 3.01 8.67
CA GLY A 124 12.66 2.58 8.31
C GLY A 124 12.55 2.18 6.85
N LEU A 125 13.06 2.98 5.93
CA LEU A 125 13.09 2.67 4.50
C LEU A 125 13.85 1.37 4.21
N TRP A 126 15.03 1.20 4.82
CA TRP A 126 15.78 -0.03 4.67
C TRP A 126 15.01 -1.25 5.19
N ASN A 127 14.49 -1.14 6.41
CA ASN A 127 13.82 -2.24 7.08
C ASN A 127 12.53 -2.65 6.38
N TYR A 128 11.70 -1.68 5.98
CA TYR A 128 10.43 -1.99 5.31
C TYR A 128 10.59 -2.46 3.87
N LEU A 129 11.63 -2.00 3.16
CA LEU A 129 11.75 -2.27 1.73
C LEU A 129 12.77 -3.35 1.39
N PHE A 130 13.96 -3.32 1.99
CA PHE A 130 15.13 -4.03 1.47
C PHE A 130 15.82 -4.97 2.46
N ALA A 131 15.54 -4.90 3.75
CA ALA A 131 16.23 -5.73 4.72
C ALA A 131 16.11 -7.23 4.38
N PRO A 132 17.24 -7.97 4.21
CA PRO A 132 17.20 -9.39 3.89
C PRO A 132 16.77 -10.20 5.10
N PRO A 133 16.13 -11.37 4.91
CA PRO A 133 15.83 -12.29 6.00
C PRO A 133 17.12 -12.87 6.57
N GLN A 134 17.16 -13.08 7.88
CA GLN A 134 18.19 -13.87 8.54
C GLN A 134 17.67 -15.28 8.80
N PHE A 135 18.35 -16.27 8.23
CA PHE A 135 18.01 -17.66 8.43
C PHE A 135 18.67 -18.21 9.70
N LEU A 136 17.90 -18.91 10.50
CA LEU A 136 18.34 -19.56 11.73
C LEU A 136 18.32 -21.08 11.55
N PRO A 137 19.26 -21.83 12.17
CA PRO A 137 19.25 -23.28 12.12
C PRO A 137 18.14 -23.92 12.97
N GLU A 138 17.53 -23.13 13.86
CA GLU A 138 16.51 -23.56 14.79
C GLU A 138 15.24 -22.74 14.60
N TYR A 139 14.12 -23.22 15.16
CA TYR A 139 12.87 -22.47 15.18
C TYR A 139 13.09 -21.06 15.75
N PRO A 140 12.54 -20.03 15.15
CA PRO A 140 11.55 -19.99 14.06
C PRO A 140 12.11 -19.99 12.63
N TYR A 141 13.35 -20.41 12.42
CA TYR A 141 14.10 -20.53 11.16
C TYR A 141 14.38 -19.22 10.42
N ILE A 142 13.59 -18.17 10.67
CA ILE A 142 13.77 -16.83 10.14
C ILE A 142 13.64 -15.85 11.28
N SER A 143 14.67 -15.04 11.50
CA SER A 143 14.61 -13.94 12.47
C SER A 143 14.42 -12.59 11.79
N THR A 144 14.06 -11.60 12.59
CA THR A 144 14.05 -10.20 12.19
C THR A 144 15.50 -9.74 11.99
N PRO A 145 15.87 -9.24 10.78
CA PRO A 145 17.27 -8.94 10.45
C PRO A 145 17.79 -7.64 11.07
N PHE A 146 17.12 -7.12 12.08
CA PHE A 146 17.44 -5.81 12.60
C PHE A 146 18.43 -5.92 13.71
N SER A 147 19.65 -5.46 13.44
CA SER A 147 20.58 -5.12 14.50
C SER A 147 19.87 -4.16 15.46
N LYS A 148 20.01 -4.41 16.76
CA LYS A 148 19.63 -3.43 17.77
C LYS A 148 20.48 -2.18 17.51
N LEU A 149 19.89 -1.22 16.80
CA LEU A 149 20.47 0.09 16.69
C LEU A 149 20.35 0.69 18.09
N ASP A 150 21.46 1.18 18.61
CA ASP A 150 21.43 1.96 19.84
C ASP A 150 20.73 3.30 19.53
N THR A 151 19.43 3.28 19.75
CA THR A 151 18.54 4.41 19.52
C THR A 151 18.13 5.06 20.83
N ASN A 152 18.86 4.77 21.92
CA ASN A 152 18.49 5.22 23.28
C ASN A 152 17.05 4.81 23.69
N GLY A 153 16.54 3.70 23.16
CA GLY A 153 15.20 3.20 23.44
C GLY A 153 14.08 3.83 22.64
N PHE A 154 14.36 4.76 21.71
CA PHE A 154 13.33 5.46 20.95
C PHE A 154 12.87 4.74 19.68
N TYR A 155 13.62 3.77 19.18
CA TYR A 155 13.23 2.99 18.01
C TYR A 155 12.95 1.55 18.41
N PHE A 156 11.68 1.16 18.35
CA PHE A 156 11.22 -0.17 18.74
C PHE A 156 11.17 -1.12 17.56
N ASN A 157 11.57 -2.35 17.78
CA ASN A 157 11.70 -3.38 16.76
C ASN A 157 11.13 -4.75 17.20
N ASP A 158 10.32 -4.77 18.24
CA ASP A 158 9.90 -6.04 18.86
C ASP A 158 8.90 -6.81 17.98
N ASP A 159 8.08 -6.11 17.19
CA ASP A 159 7.06 -6.70 16.30
C ASP A 159 7.45 -6.63 14.82
N GLY A 160 8.74 -6.68 14.51
CA GLY A 160 9.24 -6.48 13.15
C GLY A 160 8.93 -7.64 12.21
N ASN A 161 8.78 -7.31 10.91
CA ASN A 161 8.78 -8.29 9.84
C ASN A 161 10.10 -9.09 9.84
N THR A 162 10.04 -10.32 9.34
CA THR A 162 11.23 -11.14 9.14
C THR A 162 12.17 -10.60 8.05
N SER A 163 11.65 -9.73 7.16
CA SER A 163 12.41 -9.10 6.08
C SER A 163 11.65 -7.93 5.46
N GLY A 164 12.33 -7.16 4.62
CA GLY A 164 11.69 -6.12 3.80
C GLY A 164 10.76 -6.69 2.74
N ILE A 165 9.86 -5.83 2.23
CA ILE A 165 8.81 -6.23 1.27
C ILE A 165 9.37 -6.89 0.00
N LEU A 166 10.59 -6.53 -0.41
CA LEU A 166 11.24 -7.16 -1.56
C LEU A 166 11.37 -8.69 -1.39
N PHE A 167 11.58 -9.16 -0.18
CA PHE A 167 11.72 -10.58 0.14
C PHE A 167 10.39 -11.22 0.56
N LEU A 168 9.51 -10.48 1.21
CA LEU A 168 8.16 -10.93 1.57
C LEU A 168 7.26 -11.07 0.35
N ALA A 169 7.49 -10.26 -0.69
CA ALA A 169 6.72 -10.22 -1.91
C ALA A 169 7.62 -10.05 -3.14
N ILE A 170 8.31 -11.11 -3.53
CA ILE A 170 9.26 -11.14 -4.66
C ILE A 170 8.72 -10.47 -5.96
N PRO A 171 7.39 -10.53 -6.28
CA PRO A 171 6.85 -9.80 -7.42
C PRO A 171 7.21 -8.30 -7.44
N VAL A 172 7.52 -7.71 -6.28
CA VAL A 172 7.95 -6.30 -6.15
C VAL A 172 9.22 -6.01 -6.98
N ALA A 173 10.07 -6.99 -7.22
CA ALA A 173 11.23 -6.87 -8.12
C ALA A 173 10.83 -6.46 -9.56
N ALA A 174 9.55 -6.59 -9.95
CA ALA A 174 9.05 -6.13 -11.24
C ALA A 174 9.22 -4.61 -11.47
N TYR A 175 9.39 -3.81 -10.43
CA TYR A 175 9.71 -2.39 -10.59
C TYR A 175 11.01 -2.15 -11.36
N LEU A 176 11.96 -3.06 -11.32
CA LEU A 176 13.16 -3.03 -12.16
C LEU A 176 12.81 -3.05 -13.65
N LEU A 177 11.66 -3.61 -14.01
CA LEU A 177 11.16 -3.70 -15.38
C LEU A 177 10.19 -2.54 -15.75
N ALA A 178 9.92 -1.60 -14.84
CA ALA A 178 8.97 -0.51 -15.06
C ALA A 178 9.31 0.32 -16.29
N ARG A 179 10.60 0.65 -16.49
CA ARG A 179 11.06 1.37 -17.68
C ARG A 179 10.79 0.60 -18.97
N ALA A 180 11.00 -0.72 -18.97
CA ALA A 180 10.74 -1.58 -20.11
C ALA A 180 9.24 -1.66 -20.42
N ALA A 181 8.38 -1.70 -19.38
CA ALA A 181 6.94 -1.65 -19.53
C ALA A 181 6.49 -0.31 -20.16
N LEU A 182 6.93 0.82 -19.62
CA LEU A 182 6.58 2.15 -20.13
C LEU A 182 7.01 2.35 -21.59
N ARG A 183 8.17 1.84 -21.99
CA ARG A 183 8.65 1.93 -23.39
C ARG A 183 7.76 1.21 -24.39
N ARG A 184 6.90 0.29 -23.98
CA ARG A 184 5.94 -0.40 -24.86
C ARG A 184 4.67 0.42 -25.13
N LEU A 185 4.50 1.55 -24.46
CA LEU A 185 3.42 2.50 -24.74
C LEU A 185 3.78 3.37 -25.94
N PRO A 186 2.77 3.75 -26.76
CA PRO A 186 3.02 4.32 -28.08
C PRO A 186 3.75 5.68 -28.05
N ASP A 187 3.37 6.54 -27.16
CA ASP A 187 3.86 7.92 -27.14
C ASP A 187 4.29 8.38 -25.75
N THR A 188 5.08 9.46 -25.71
CA THR A 188 5.62 10.01 -24.45
C THR A 188 4.53 10.52 -23.52
N LYS A 189 3.45 11.10 -24.03
CA LYS A 189 2.33 11.61 -23.21
C LYS A 189 1.62 10.47 -22.50
N THR A 190 1.36 9.38 -23.22
CA THR A 190 0.78 8.16 -22.65
C THR A 190 1.72 7.53 -21.63
N ARG A 191 3.03 7.47 -21.89
CA ARG A 191 4.03 6.98 -20.92
C ARG A 191 4.00 7.78 -19.63
N TRP A 192 4.02 9.10 -19.74
CA TRP A 192 3.92 10.00 -18.58
C TRP A 192 2.62 9.79 -17.80
N LYS A 193 1.50 9.74 -18.51
CA LYS A 193 0.20 9.51 -17.89
C LYS A 193 0.18 8.22 -17.07
N TYR A 194 0.55 7.09 -17.67
CA TYR A 194 0.56 5.81 -16.95
C TYR A 194 1.65 5.75 -15.87
N GLY A 195 2.82 6.35 -16.12
CA GLY A 195 3.88 6.47 -15.12
C GLY A 195 3.42 7.19 -13.86
N VAL A 196 2.73 8.32 -14.00
CA VAL A 196 2.18 9.07 -12.86
C VAL A 196 1.04 8.31 -12.20
N MET A 197 0.12 7.73 -12.97
CA MET A 197 -1.07 7.05 -12.45
C MET A 197 -0.75 5.79 -11.65
N VAL A 198 0.35 5.10 -11.96
CA VAL A 198 0.82 3.94 -11.21
C VAL A 198 1.91 4.35 -10.22
N GLY A 199 2.84 5.20 -10.63
CA GLY A 199 3.97 5.59 -9.81
C GLY A 199 3.57 6.39 -8.57
N LEU A 200 2.59 7.29 -8.71
CA LEU A 200 2.16 8.11 -7.57
C LEU A 200 1.56 7.24 -6.44
N PRO A 201 0.49 6.43 -6.66
CA PRO A 201 -0.10 5.64 -5.58
C PRO A 201 0.76 4.43 -5.17
N CYS A 202 1.48 3.82 -6.10
CA CYS A 202 2.16 2.55 -5.83
C CYS A 202 3.65 2.68 -5.47
N VAL A 203 4.23 3.87 -5.58
CA VAL A 203 5.63 4.13 -5.19
C VAL A 203 5.73 5.34 -4.28
N VAL A 204 5.27 6.52 -4.73
CA VAL A 204 5.49 7.77 -3.99
C VAL A 204 4.74 7.75 -2.67
N MET A 205 3.45 7.38 -2.67
CA MET A 205 2.65 7.37 -1.45
C MET A 205 3.12 6.33 -0.43
N PRO A 206 3.44 5.08 -0.80
CA PRO A 206 4.11 4.14 0.10
C PRO A 206 5.38 4.70 0.76
N LEU A 207 6.24 5.35 -0.02
CA LEU A 207 7.46 5.97 0.52
C LEU A 207 7.12 7.10 1.51
N VAL A 208 6.14 7.95 1.20
CA VAL A 208 5.68 9.00 2.12
C VAL A 208 5.14 8.38 3.42
N ILE A 209 4.35 7.30 3.33
CA ILE A 209 3.84 6.60 4.51
C ILE A 209 4.99 6.04 5.34
N ILE A 210 5.93 5.31 4.74
CA ILE A 210 7.10 4.78 5.45
C ILE A 210 7.86 5.91 6.14
N CYS A 211 8.08 7.03 5.46
CA CYS A 211 8.74 8.19 6.05
C CYS A 211 7.93 8.84 7.19
N SER A 212 6.60 8.70 7.20
CA SER A 212 5.74 9.28 8.24
C SER A 212 5.62 8.43 9.50
N ILE A 213 5.87 7.12 9.42
CA ILE A 213 5.72 6.18 10.55
C ILE A 213 7.03 5.89 11.30
N TRP A 214 8.13 6.54 10.91
CA TRP A 214 9.44 6.33 11.50
C TRP A 214 9.50 6.56 13.01
N GLU A 215 8.67 7.47 13.54
CA GLU A 215 8.59 7.78 14.96
C GLU A 215 8.12 6.59 15.82
N SER A 216 7.21 5.79 15.26
CA SER A 216 6.60 4.68 15.98
C SER A 216 7.48 3.43 16.00
N GLY A 217 8.69 3.51 15.43
CA GLY A 217 9.57 2.37 15.25
C GLY A 217 9.10 1.45 14.13
N TYR A 218 9.60 0.22 14.16
CA TYR A 218 9.30 -0.78 13.14
C TYR A 218 8.34 -1.83 13.66
N ALA A 219 7.16 -1.92 13.06
CA ALA A 219 6.17 -2.93 13.41
C ALA A 219 5.50 -3.52 12.16
N VAL A 220 5.21 -4.83 12.21
CA VAL A 220 4.54 -5.57 11.12
C VAL A 220 3.23 -4.92 10.70
N ARG A 221 2.45 -4.44 11.66
CA ARG A 221 1.13 -3.82 11.43
C ARG A 221 1.18 -2.63 10.48
N TYR A 222 2.29 -1.87 10.46
CA TYR A 222 2.44 -0.72 9.55
C TYR A 222 2.69 -1.14 8.10
N THR A 223 3.20 -2.34 7.88
CA THR A 223 3.36 -2.88 6.51
C THR A 223 2.04 -2.94 5.76
N ALA A 224 0.93 -3.15 6.47
CA ALA A 224 -0.40 -3.16 5.88
C ALA A 224 -0.82 -1.82 5.24
N ASP A 225 -0.21 -0.69 5.63
CA ASP A 225 -0.59 0.63 5.15
C ASP A 225 -0.07 0.93 3.74
N PHE A 226 0.94 0.19 3.26
CA PHE A 226 1.60 0.48 1.98
C PHE A 226 1.96 -0.75 1.14
N SER A 227 2.04 -1.96 1.74
CA SER A 227 2.57 -3.14 1.03
C SER A 227 1.69 -3.59 -0.13
N TRP A 228 0.38 -3.53 0.04
CA TRP A 228 -0.58 -3.94 -0.98
C TRP A 228 -0.54 -3.01 -2.21
N GLU A 229 -0.27 -1.72 -2.02
CA GLU A 229 -0.12 -0.74 -3.10
C GLU A 229 1.16 -1.00 -3.90
N ILE A 230 2.26 -1.24 -3.19
CA ILE A 230 3.53 -1.61 -3.85
C ILE A 230 3.34 -2.89 -4.66
N LEU A 231 2.69 -3.90 -4.08
CA LEU A 231 2.43 -5.17 -4.77
C LEU A 231 1.50 -4.99 -5.98
N LEU A 232 0.44 -4.18 -5.84
CA LEU A 232 -0.49 -3.88 -6.92
C LEU A 232 0.22 -3.23 -8.12
N GLY A 233 1.11 -2.27 -7.85
CA GLY A 233 1.93 -1.64 -8.88
C GLY A 233 2.85 -2.64 -9.59
N ALA A 234 3.51 -3.51 -8.82
CA ALA A 234 4.38 -4.57 -9.35
C ALA A 234 3.60 -5.56 -10.24
N LEU A 235 2.44 -6.03 -9.78
CA LEU A 235 1.56 -6.91 -10.56
C LEU A 235 1.04 -6.21 -11.82
N THR A 236 0.73 -4.92 -11.75
CA THR A 236 0.32 -4.13 -12.93
C THR A 236 1.42 -4.12 -13.98
N ILE A 237 2.68 -3.95 -13.59
CA ILE A 237 3.84 -4.01 -14.50
C ILE A 237 3.96 -5.40 -15.14
N LEU A 238 3.88 -6.47 -14.34
CA LEU A 238 4.00 -7.85 -14.82
C LEU A 238 2.88 -8.23 -15.80
N PHE A 239 1.62 -7.95 -15.45
CA PHE A 239 0.48 -8.21 -16.33
C PHE A 239 0.56 -7.40 -17.62
N PHE A 240 0.99 -6.15 -17.55
CA PHE A 240 1.18 -5.33 -18.74
C PHE A 240 2.27 -5.89 -19.65
N LEU A 241 3.40 -6.32 -19.10
CA LEU A 241 4.49 -6.94 -19.86
C LEU A 241 4.05 -8.27 -20.48
N TYR A 242 3.30 -9.08 -19.75
CA TYR A 242 2.70 -10.33 -20.23
C TYR A 242 1.77 -10.05 -21.41
N GLN A 243 0.79 -9.17 -21.24
CA GLN A 243 -0.22 -8.86 -22.24
C GLN A 243 0.37 -8.27 -23.54
N LYS A 244 1.39 -7.42 -23.42
CA LYS A 244 2.04 -6.75 -24.56
C LYS A 244 3.16 -7.57 -25.20
N SER A 245 3.51 -8.72 -24.66
CA SER A 245 4.53 -9.59 -25.27
C SER A 245 3.93 -10.29 -26.49
N ARG A 246 4.66 -10.23 -27.63
CA ARG A 246 4.34 -11.00 -28.85
C ARG A 246 5.07 -12.35 -28.89
N ASN A 247 6.04 -12.55 -28.01
CA ASN A 247 6.86 -13.75 -27.97
C ASN A 247 6.31 -14.70 -26.90
N GLU A 248 5.87 -15.86 -27.31
CA GLU A 248 5.26 -16.86 -26.41
C GLU A 248 6.24 -17.37 -25.35
N THR A 249 7.52 -17.52 -25.68
CA THR A 249 8.57 -17.88 -24.71
C THR A 249 8.68 -16.85 -23.59
N LYS A 250 8.61 -15.54 -23.92
CA LYS A 250 8.63 -14.47 -22.90
C LYS A 250 7.37 -14.46 -22.06
N LYS A 251 6.21 -14.76 -22.64
CA LYS A 251 4.96 -14.89 -21.87
C LYS A 251 5.05 -16.05 -20.89
N ASP A 252 5.52 -17.20 -21.35
CA ASP A 252 5.68 -18.39 -20.52
C ASP A 252 6.67 -18.14 -19.37
N LEU A 253 7.81 -17.50 -19.67
CA LEU A 253 8.79 -17.12 -18.66
C LEU A 253 8.18 -16.16 -17.62
N THR A 254 7.43 -15.15 -18.06
CA THR A 254 6.76 -14.20 -17.16
C THR A 254 5.74 -14.93 -16.27
N ARG A 255 4.95 -15.85 -16.83
CA ARG A 255 3.98 -16.65 -16.08
C ARG A 255 4.67 -17.53 -15.04
N LYS A 256 5.72 -18.24 -15.43
CA LYS A 256 6.52 -19.09 -14.52
C LYS A 256 7.16 -18.26 -13.41
N PHE A 257 7.73 -17.11 -13.74
CA PHE A 257 8.26 -16.18 -12.73
C PHE A 257 7.19 -15.74 -11.75
N MET A 258 6.01 -15.32 -12.24
CA MET A 258 4.91 -14.91 -11.36
C MET A 258 4.47 -16.04 -10.44
N ALA A 259 4.29 -17.25 -10.98
CA ALA A 259 3.90 -18.41 -10.19
C ALA A 259 4.93 -18.77 -9.12
N ALA A 260 6.22 -18.82 -9.49
CA ALA A 260 7.30 -19.10 -8.55
C ALA A 260 7.43 -18.01 -7.48
N ALA A 261 7.37 -16.73 -7.87
CA ALA A 261 7.45 -15.61 -6.96
C ALA A 261 6.27 -15.58 -5.96
N MET A 262 5.06 -15.92 -6.43
CA MET A 262 3.90 -16.03 -5.54
C MET A 262 4.02 -17.21 -4.58
N LEU A 263 4.50 -18.36 -5.05
CA LEU A 263 4.75 -19.53 -4.20
C LEU A 263 5.77 -19.20 -3.11
N CYS A 264 6.89 -18.59 -3.48
CA CYS A 264 7.90 -18.15 -2.52
C CYS A 264 7.31 -17.17 -1.48
N ALA A 265 6.50 -16.21 -1.92
CA ALA A 265 5.85 -15.27 -1.01
C ALA A 265 4.91 -16.00 -0.04
N VAL A 266 4.14 -16.98 -0.50
CA VAL A 266 3.26 -17.79 0.37
C VAL A 266 4.09 -18.56 1.40
N VAL A 267 5.20 -19.17 1.00
CA VAL A 267 6.06 -19.92 1.92
C VAL A 267 6.68 -19.01 2.98
N VAL A 268 7.29 -17.88 2.56
CA VAL A 268 7.95 -16.95 3.49
C VAL A 268 6.93 -16.35 4.47
N ASN A 269 5.79 -15.89 3.97
CA ASN A 269 4.75 -15.34 4.84
C ASN A 269 4.10 -16.42 5.71
N GLY A 270 3.99 -17.66 5.23
CA GLY A 270 3.52 -18.79 6.02
C GLY A 270 4.41 -19.05 7.22
N VAL A 271 5.73 -19.07 7.03
CA VAL A 271 6.70 -19.20 8.14
C VAL A 271 6.57 -18.04 9.13
N GLN A 272 6.38 -16.82 8.64
CA GLN A 272 6.18 -15.65 9.50
C GLN A 272 4.90 -15.76 10.32
N ILE A 273 3.78 -16.13 9.70
CA ILE A 273 2.50 -16.35 10.41
C ILE A 273 2.66 -17.43 11.47
N PHE A 274 3.36 -18.52 11.11
CA PHE A 274 3.59 -19.62 12.03
C PHE A 274 4.41 -19.19 13.26
N LYS A 275 5.45 -18.38 13.05
CA LYS A 275 6.24 -17.78 14.13
C LYS A 275 5.38 -16.96 15.11
N PHE A 276 4.41 -16.19 14.59
CA PHE A 276 3.51 -15.39 15.44
C PHE A 276 2.43 -16.22 16.11
N ALA A 277 1.92 -17.26 15.44
CA ALA A 277 0.89 -18.14 15.98
C ALA A 277 1.41 -19.07 17.08
N PHE A 278 2.68 -19.47 17.00
CA PHE A 278 3.33 -20.40 17.94
C PHE A 278 4.63 -19.82 18.48
N PRO A 279 4.58 -18.81 19.38
CA PRO A 279 5.77 -18.31 20.05
C PRO A 279 6.45 -19.42 20.84
N GLN A 280 7.78 -19.51 20.74
CA GLN A 280 8.54 -20.61 21.34
C GLN A 280 8.45 -20.66 22.86
N ASP A 281 8.30 -19.52 23.51
CA ASP A 281 8.10 -19.39 24.96
C ASP A 281 6.76 -19.93 25.43
N GLN A 282 5.72 -19.88 24.59
CA GLN A 282 4.39 -20.37 24.92
C GLN A 282 4.15 -21.81 24.47
N TYR A 283 4.78 -22.24 23.37
CA TYR A 283 4.56 -23.53 22.73
C TYR A 283 5.87 -24.31 22.47
N PRO A 284 6.74 -24.52 23.49
CA PRO A 284 8.04 -25.11 23.28
C PRO A 284 7.96 -26.52 22.66
N ALA A 285 7.04 -27.37 23.14
CA ALA A 285 6.89 -28.74 22.64
C ALA A 285 6.52 -28.82 21.15
N ILE A 286 5.69 -27.87 20.64
CA ILE A 286 5.35 -27.80 19.23
C ILE A 286 6.56 -27.37 18.41
N CYS A 287 7.29 -26.36 18.90
CA CYS A 287 8.49 -25.84 18.23
C CYS A 287 9.60 -26.88 18.15
N ASP A 288 9.82 -27.64 19.22
CA ASP A 288 10.80 -28.72 19.28
C ASP A 288 10.42 -29.88 18.34
N HIS A 289 9.14 -30.27 18.31
CA HIS A 289 8.65 -31.29 17.40
C HIS A 289 8.80 -30.88 15.93
N LEU A 290 8.51 -29.64 15.61
CA LEU A 290 8.73 -29.12 14.26
C LEU A 290 10.20 -29.08 13.91
N THR A 291 11.05 -28.70 14.84
CA THR A 291 12.49 -28.68 14.63
C THR A 291 13.01 -30.09 14.34
N GLN A 292 12.52 -31.12 15.01
CA GLN A 292 12.85 -32.53 14.74
C GLN A 292 12.36 -32.98 13.35
N LEU A 293 11.19 -32.51 12.90
CA LEU A 293 10.63 -32.90 11.59
C LEU A 293 11.31 -32.21 10.42
N ILE A 294 11.65 -30.92 10.57
CA ILE A 294 12.04 -30.07 9.44
C ILE A 294 13.56 -29.91 9.37
N ALA A 295 14.26 -29.90 10.51
CA ALA A 295 15.69 -29.63 10.57
C ALA A 295 16.53 -30.90 10.24
N PHE A 296 16.36 -31.41 9.01
CA PHE A 296 17.11 -32.59 8.51
C PHE A 296 18.64 -32.34 8.39
N TRP A 297 19.08 -31.12 8.59
CA TRP A 297 20.50 -30.72 8.59
C TRP A 297 21.15 -30.78 9.99
N LYS A 298 20.44 -31.15 11.04
CA LYS A 298 20.96 -31.47 12.36
C LYS A 298 21.25 -32.94 12.44
#